data_d2b82fc4281f1c6badb8137b31071dce
#
_entry.id   d2b82fc4281f1c6badb8137b31071dce
#
_cell.length_a   1.000
_cell.length_b   1.000
_cell.length_c   1.000
_cell.angle_alpha   90.00
_cell.angle_beta   90.00
_cell.angle_gamma   90.00
#
_symmetry.space_group_name_H-M   'P 1'
#
loop_
_entity.id
_entity.type
_entity.pdbx_description
1 polymer ?
#
loop_
_entity_poly.entity_id
_entity_poly.type
_entity_poly.pdbx_seq_one_letter_code
_entity_poly.pdbx_strand_id
1 'polypeptide(L)'
;MAVPRGTDEEQDQFIFAGSVFEAEGKFHIFYTGYNRDYPAQGKASQVLMHAVSDDLYHWTKTQEALTFCPQEGYDPDDWRDPFVIWNEEAQEYLLILGARKIGPKTEQTGRTVKFTSKDLKNWEFQGDFWAPGLYTMHEMPDLFKIGDWWYHIISEYSDKNKIIYRMSRS
;
A
#
# COMPACT_ATOMS: atom_id res chain seq x y z
N MET A 1 20.95 -2.39 7.29
CA MET A 1 19.88 -2.04 6.32
C MET A 1 18.86 -3.15 6.44
N ALA A 2 17.62 -2.83 6.80
CA ALA A 2 16.60 -3.84 7.06
C ALA A 2 16.28 -4.64 5.79
N VAL A 3 15.65 -4.03 4.80
CA VAL A 3 15.38 -4.66 3.50
C VAL A 3 16.33 -4.05 2.47
N PRO A 4 17.26 -4.82 1.87
CA PRO A 4 18.12 -4.29 0.81
C PRO A 4 17.30 -4.04 -0.46
N ARG A 5 17.57 -2.93 -1.14
CA ARG A 5 17.01 -2.69 -2.47
C ARG A 5 17.48 -3.76 -3.46
N GLY A 6 16.70 -3.99 -4.50
CA GLY A 6 17.08 -4.84 -5.61
C GLY A 6 18.10 -4.21 -6.55
N THR A 7 18.44 -4.96 -7.58
CA THR A 7 19.24 -4.51 -8.71
C THR A 7 18.42 -3.59 -9.64
N ASP A 8 19.06 -3.03 -10.64
CA ASP A 8 18.39 -2.19 -11.64
C ASP A 8 17.35 -2.98 -12.48
N GLU A 9 17.45 -4.30 -12.49
CA GLU A 9 16.54 -5.20 -13.22
C GLU A 9 15.40 -5.77 -12.36
N GLU A 10 15.40 -5.47 -11.04
CA GLU A 10 14.38 -5.96 -10.10
C GLU A 10 13.33 -4.90 -9.82
N GLN A 11 12.15 -5.34 -9.38
CA GLN A 11 11.00 -4.45 -9.10
C GLN A 11 11.34 -3.39 -8.05
N ASP A 12 12.09 -3.75 -7.03
CA ASP A 12 12.51 -2.85 -5.96
C ASP A 12 13.91 -2.26 -6.19
N GLN A 13 14.18 -1.83 -7.41
CA GLN A 13 15.32 -0.95 -7.74
C GLN A 13 15.42 0.19 -6.73
N PHE A 14 14.27 0.72 -6.30
CA PHE A 14 14.11 1.62 -5.15
C PHE A 14 13.01 1.09 -4.23
N ILE A 15 13.15 1.36 -2.95
CA ILE A 15 12.14 1.04 -1.93
C ILE A 15 11.47 2.35 -1.50
N PHE A 16 10.15 2.40 -1.66
CA PHE A 16 9.30 3.47 -1.15
C PHE A 16 8.67 3.05 0.18
N ALA A 17 7.74 3.84 0.69
CA ALA A 17 7.14 3.61 1.99
C ALA A 17 6.37 2.28 2.09
N GLY A 18 6.19 1.85 3.33
CA GLY A 18 5.49 0.64 3.71
C GLY A 18 5.22 0.59 5.20
N SER A 19 4.64 -0.50 5.66
CA SER A 19 4.31 -0.72 7.07
C SER A 19 4.86 -2.04 7.59
N VAL A 20 5.27 -2.03 8.87
CA VAL A 20 5.75 -3.22 9.60
C VAL A 20 4.75 -3.56 10.68
N PHE A 21 4.46 -4.84 10.84
CA PHE A 21 3.63 -5.37 11.92
C PHE A 21 4.06 -6.79 12.29
N GLU A 22 3.64 -7.24 13.47
CA GLU A 22 3.86 -8.59 13.95
C GLU A 22 2.60 -9.44 13.73
N ALA A 23 2.77 -10.62 13.15
CA ALA A 23 1.72 -11.61 12.97
C ALA A 23 2.30 -13.02 12.86
N GLU A 24 1.58 -14.03 13.32
CA GLU A 24 1.97 -15.44 13.21
C GLU A 24 3.38 -15.76 13.76
N GLY A 25 3.83 -14.97 14.76
CA GLY A 25 5.14 -15.12 15.38
C GLY A 25 6.32 -14.63 14.53
N LYS A 26 6.05 -13.80 13.52
CA LYS A 26 7.03 -13.15 12.66
C LYS A 26 6.73 -11.66 12.49
N PHE A 27 7.74 -10.92 12.09
CA PHE A 27 7.58 -9.55 11.62
C PHE A 27 7.38 -9.56 10.10
N HIS A 28 6.40 -8.80 9.65
CA HIS A 28 6.06 -8.62 8.24
C HIS A 28 6.26 -7.17 7.85
N ILE A 29 6.84 -6.94 6.69
CA ILE A 29 6.85 -5.63 6.05
C ILE A 29 6.21 -5.73 4.67
N PHE A 30 5.17 -4.93 4.42
CA PHE A 30 4.67 -4.64 3.10
C PHE A 30 5.21 -3.27 2.70
N TYR A 31 5.79 -3.18 1.51
CA TYR A 31 6.43 -1.96 1.01
C TYR A 31 6.22 -1.80 -0.49
N THR A 32 6.47 -0.62 -0.99
CA THR A 32 6.40 -0.36 -2.42
C THR A 32 7.77 -0.58 -3.05
N GLY A 33 7.86 -1.54 -3.95
CA GLY A 33 8.97 -1.69 -4.88
C GLY A 33 8.76 -0.77 -6.08
N TYR A 34 9.72 0.08 -6.37
CA TYR A 34 9.69 1.01 -7.48
C TYR A 34 10.85 0.75 -8.45
N ASN A 35 10.50 0.55 -9.73
CA ASN A 35 11.46 0.48 -10.80
C ASN A 35 11.12 1.53 -11.87
N ARG A 36 11.98 2.55 -11.98
CA ARG A 36 11.76 3.69 -12.87
C ARG A 36 11.88 3.35 -14.36
N ASP A 37 12.54 2.23 -14.69
CA ASP A 37 12.82 1.83 -16.07
C ASP A 37 11.72 0.89 -16.63
N TYR A 38 10.84 0.38 -15.77
CA TYR A 38 9.76 -0.55 -16.13
C TYR A 38 8.66 0.05 -17.01
N PRO A 39 8.24 1.31 -16.86
CA PRO A 39 7.24 1.90 -17.77
C PRO A 39 7.68 1.86 -19.25
N ALA A 40 8.97 2.07 -19.54
CA ALA A 40 9.49 1.94 -20.90
C ALA A 40 9.42 0.52 -21.47
N GLN A 41 9.22 -0.48 -20.60
CA GLN A 41 9.07 -1.90 -20.93
C GLN A 41 7.59 -2.35 -20.91
N GLY A 42 6.65 -1.43 -20.70
CA GLY A 42 5.23 -1.74 -20.54
C GLY A 42 4.88 -2.44 -19.21
N LYS A 43 5.73 -2.32 -18.20
CA LYS A 43 5.51 -2.86 -16.87
C LYS A 43 5.14 -1.75 -15.88
N ALA A 44 4.43 -2.10 -14.80
CA ALA A 44 4.14 -1.17 -13.72
C ALA A 44 5.43 -0.72 -13.02
N SER A 45 5.57 0.58 -12.79
CA SER A 45 6.70 1.11 -12.04
C SER A 45 6.58 0.81 -10.54
N GLN A 46 5.38 0.73 -10.02
CA GLN A 46 5.08 0.54 -8.60
C GLN A 46 4.29 -0.75 -8.37
N VAL A 47 4.80 -1.61 -7.48
CA VAL A 47 4.18 -2.86 -7.07
C VAL A 47 4.40 -3.03 -5.57
N LEU A 48 3.43 -3.56 -4.85
CA LEU A 48 3.65 -3.88 -3.46
C LEU A 48 4.46 -5.17 -3.33
N MET A 49 5.40 -5.13 -2.43
CA MET A 49 6.29 -6.25 -2.11
C MET A 49 6.19 -6.59 -0.63
N HIS A 50 6.57 -7.81 -0.31
CA HIS A 50 6.50 -8.34 1.05
C HIS A 50 7.84 -8.98 1.45
N ALA A 51 8.23 -8.76 2.69
CA ALA A 51 9.34 -9.48 3.31
C ALA A 51 8.99 -9.85 4.76
N VAL A 52 9.64 -10.89 5.26
CA VAL A 52 9.45 -11.41 6.61
C VAL A 52 10.76 -11.44 7.39
N SER A 53 10.67 -11.33 8.71
CA SER A 53 11.79 -11.37 9.63
C SER A 53 11.41 -12.04 10.95
N ASP A 54 12.38 -12.71 11.59
CA ASP A 54 12.24 -13.23 12.94
C ASP A 54 12.82 -12.26 14.00
N ASP A 55 13.58 -11.23 13.60
CA ASP A 55 14.36 -10.40 14.52
C ASP A 55 14.38 -8.88 14.21
N LEU A 56 13.67 -8.43 13.18
CA LEU A 56 13.65 -7.06 12.63
C LEU A 56 14.97 -6.60 11.99
N TYR A 57 16.02 -7.41 12.02
CA TYR A 57 17.33 -7.09 11.44
C TYR A 57 17.58 -7.82 10.12
N HIS A 58 17.16 -9.09 10.05
CA HIS A 58 17.35 -9.94 8.88
C HIS A 58 16.01 -10.20 8.20
N TRP A 59 15.86 -9.70 6.98
CA TRP A 59 14.63 -9.78 6.22
C TRP A 59 14.79 -10.67 4.99
N THR A 60 13.81 -11.53 4.77
CA THR A 60 13.71 -12.38 3.59
C THR A 60 12.55 -11.90 2.73
N LYS A 61 12.83 -11.47 1.51
CA LYS A 61 11.80 -11.11 0.52
C LYS A 61 11.01 -12.36 0.13
N THR A 62 9.68 -12.26 0.11
CA THR A 62 8.82 -13.33 -0.37
C THR A 62 8.59 -13.18 -1.88
N GLN A 63 8.26 -14.29 -2.56
CA GLN A 63 8.00 -14.27 -4.01
C GLN A 63 6.55 -13.86 -4.36
N GLU A 64 5.74 -13.53 -3.36
CA GLU A 64 4.31 -13.25 -3.51
C GLU A 64 4.01 -11.84 -4.07
N ALA A 65 5.06 -11.07 -4.38
CA ALA A 65 4.97 -9.69 -4.88
C ALA A 65 4.04 -9.49 -6.09
N LEU A 66 3.83 -10.50 -6.90
CA LEU A 66 2.99 -10.39 -8.10
C LEU A 66 1.50 -10.24 -7.82
N THR A 67 1.04 -10.58 -6.62
CA THR A 67 -0.38 -10.48 -6.21
C THR A 67 -0.84 -9.03 -6.07
N PHE A 68 0.10 -8.10 -5.87
CA PHE A 68 -0.19 -6.71 -5.54
C PHE A 68 0.16 -5.74 -6.66
N CYS A 69 0.10 -6.19 -7.89
CA CYS A 69 0.20 -5.30 -9.05
C CYS A 69 -1.00 -4.34 -9.10
N PRO A 70 -0.84 -3.18 -9.73
CA PRO A 70 -1.94 -2.28 -10.00
C PRO A 70 -3.10 -3.00 -10.68
N GLN A 71 -4.31 -2.80 -10.20
CA GLN A 71 -5.52 -3.43 -10.70
C GLN A 71 -6.10 -2.66 -11.87
N GLU A 72 -6.97 -3.31 -12.65
CA GLU A 72 -7.63 -2.68 -13.80
C GLU A 72 -8.36 -1.39 -13.38
N GLY A 73 -8.17 -0.31 -14.14
CA GLY A 73 -8.74 1.00 -13.88
C GLY A 73 -7.91 1.89 -12.96
N TYR A 74 -6.76 1.41 -12.47
CA TYR A 74 -5.82 2.19 -11.67
C TYR A 74 -4.51 2.45 -12.42
N ASP A 75 -3.87 3.56 -12.09
CA ASP A 75 -2.63 3.99 -12.72
C ASP A 75 -1.43 3.18 -12.19
N PRO A 76 -0.61 2.57 -13.06
CA PRO A 76 0.51 1.73 -12.64
C PRO A 76 1.69 2.51 -12.06
N ASP A 77 1.69 3.82 -12.17
CA ASP A 77 2.73 4.70 -11.63
C ASP A 77 2.29 5.45 -10.35
N ASP A 78 1.04 5.21 -9.93
CA ASP A 78 0.47 5.77 -8.71
C ASP A 78 -0.26 4.67 -7.89
N TRP A 79 0.54 3.70 -7.35
CA TRP A 79 0.07 2.53 -6.61
C TRP A 79 1.09 2.18 -5.53
N ARG A 80 0.95 2.73 -4.30
CA ARG A 80 2.01 2.69 -3.29
C ARG A 80 1.56 2.83 -1.85
N ASP A 81 2.54 2.75 -0.96
CA ASP A 81 2.44 3.05 0.47
C ASP A 81 1.45 2.14 1.21
N PRO A 82 1.68 0.80 1.21
CA PRO A 82 0.78 -0.14 1.88
C PRO A 82 0.83 0.00 3.40
N PHE A 83 -0.36 -0.08 4.01
CA PHE A 83 -0.55 -0.18 5.44
C PHE A 83 -1.42 -1.38 5.77
N VAL A 84 -0.99 -2.23 6.71
CA VAL A 84 -1.68 -3.48 7.07
C VAL A 84 -2.07 -3.47 8.53
N ILE A 85 -3.31 -3.86 8.81
CA ILE A 85 -3.84 -4.08 10.16
C ILE A 85 -4.63 -5.39 10.24
N TRP A 86 -4.75 -5.94 11.45
CA TRP A 86 -5.73 -6.97 11.76
C TRP A 86 -7.08 -6.33 12.07
N ASN A 87 -8.12 -6.77 11.38
CA ASN A 87 -9.50 -6.37 11.64
C ASN A 87 -10.19 -7.40 12.53
N GLU A 88 -10.29 -7.09 13.81
CA GLU A 88 -10.90 -7.98 14.81
C GLU A 88 -12.38 -8.31 14.52
N GLU A 89 -13.13 -7.37 13.96
CA GLU A 89 -14.55 -7.57 13.68
C GLU A 89 -14.78 -8.54 12.52
N ALA A 90 -13.96 -8.42 11.48
CA ALA A 90 -14.03 -9.27 10.28
C ALA A 90 -13.17 -10.54 10.38
N GLN A 91 -12.28 -10.63 11.40
CA GLN A 91 -11.32 -11.74 11.57
C GLN A 91 -10.46 -11.95 10.32
N GLU A 92 -9.92 -10.86 9.79
CA GLU A 92 -9.05 -10.84 8.62
C GLU A 92 -8.06 -9.68 8.65
N TYR A 93 -6.99 -9.81 7.89
CA TYR A 93 -6.07 -8.71 7.64
C TYR A 93 -6.65 -7.78 6.59
N LEU A 94 -6.55 -6.49 6.83
CA LEU A 94 -6.89 -5.42 5.91
C LEU A 94 -5.62 -4.71 5.50
N LEU A 95 -5.34 -4.69 4.19
CA LEU A 95 -4.28 -3.88 3.59
C LEU A 95 -4.95 -2.73 2.83
N ILE A 96 -4.53 -1.51 3.15
CA ILE A 96 -4.89 -0.32 2.38
C ILE A 96 -3.64 0.27 1.73
N LEU A 97 -3.81 0.94 0.60
CA LEU A 97 -2.73 1.66 -0.09
C LEU A 97 -3.26 2.87 -0.85
N GLY A 98 -2.35 3.78 -1.12
CA GLY A 98 -2.63 4.92 -1.99
C GLY A 98 -2.64 4.51 -3.45
N ALA A 99 -3.65 4.97 -4.18
CA ALA A 99 -3.83 4.70 -5.60
C ALA A 99 -4.41 5.91 -6.34
N ARG A 100 -4.37 5.87 -7.65
CA ARG A 100 -5.01 6.85 -8.51
C ARG A 100 -5.79 6.16 -9.63
N LYS A 101 -6.93 6.71 -10.02
CA LYS A 101 -7.64 6.28 -11.22
C LYS A 101 -6.78 6.52 -12.46
N ILE A 102 -6.81 5.57 -13.40
CA ILE A 102 -6.14 5.72 -14.68
C ILE A 102 -6.71 6.90 -15.47
N GLY A 103 -5.85 7.58 -16.22
CA GLY A 103 -6.24 8.72 -17.05
C GLY A 103 -5.63 10.05 -16.60
N PRO A 104 -6.14 11.19 -17.07
CA PRO A 104 -5.61 12.50 -16.72
C PRO A 104 -5.57 12.75 -15.20
N LYS A 105 -4.46 13.26 -14.70
CA LYS A 105 -4.33 13.67 -13.30
C LYS A 105 -5.22 14.86 -13.02
N THR A 106 -6.17 14.70 -12.12
CA THR A 106 -7.06 15.77 -11.66
C THR A 106 -7.18 15.68 -10.14
N GLU A 107 -7.68 16.72 -9.50
CA GLU A 107 -7.95 16.76 -8.05
C GLU A 107 -9.02 15.77 -7.59
N GLN A 108 -9.56 14.94 -8.46
CA GLN A 108 -10.61 13.97 -8.16
C GLN A 108 -10.17 12.52 -8.37
N THR A 109 -8.90 12.28 -8.74
CA THR A 109 -8.44 10.95 -9.16
C THR A 109 -7.86 10.10 -8.03
N GLY A 110 -7.50 10.72 -6.90
CA GLY A 110 -6.93 10.00 -5.73
C GLY A 110 -7.88 9.00 -5.11
N ARG A 111 -7.33 7.88 -4.70
CA ARG A 111 -8.04 6.74 -4.08
C ARG A 111 -7.20 6.16 -2.96
N THR A 112 -7.87 5.70 -1.91
CA THR A 112 -7.34 4.65 -1.05
C THR A 112 -8.07 3.38 -1.43
N VAL A 113 -7.35 2.34 -1.79
CA VAL A 113 -7.91 1.04 -2.15
C VAL A 113 -7.61 0.01 -1.09
N LYS A 114 -8.28 -1.14 -1.12
CA LYS A 114 -8.11 -2.19 -0.11
C LYS A 114 -8.02 -3.59 -0.67
N PHE A 115 -7.27 -4.40 0.04
CA PHE A 115 -7.23 -5.87 -0.06
C PHE A 115 -7.57 -6.48 1.29
N THR A 116 -8.06 -7.71 1.29
CA THR A 116 -8.25 -8.50 2.50
C THR A 116 -7.58 -9.86 2.39
N SER A 117 -7.16 -10.42 3.54
CA SER A 117 -6.56 -11.75 3.63
C SER A 117 -6.83 -12.38 4.99
N LYS A 118 -6.96 -13.70 5.03
CA LYS A 118 -7.05 -14.46 6.28
C LYS A 118 -5.73 -15.07 6.73
N ASP A 119 -4.71 -15.10 5.85
CA ASP A 119 -3.48 -15.86 6.03
C ASP A 119 -2.21 -15.12 5.60
N LEU A 120 -2.29 -13.82 5.30
CA LEU A 120 -1.20 -12.97 4.80
C LEU A 120 -0.56 -13.43 3.47
N LYS A 121 -1.09 -14.47 2.85
CA LYS A 121 -0.58 -15.07 1.60
C LYS A 121 -1.56 -14.88 0.45
N ASN A 122 -2.83 -15.16 0.72
CA ASN A 122 -3.90 -15.05 -0.25
C ASN A 122 -4.66 -13.75 -0.02
N TRP A 123 -4.47 -12.79 -0.91
CA TRP A 123 -5.08 -11.48 -0.82
C TRP A 123 -6.11 -11.28 -1.91
N GLU A 124 -7.27 -10.74 -1.54
CA GLU A 124 -8.35 -10.42 -2.46
C GLU A 124 -8.51 -8.91 -2.57
N PHE A 125 -8.49 -8.40 -3.80
CA PHE A 125 -8.77 -6.99 -4.07
C PHE A 125 -10.25 -6.68 -3.86
N GLN A 126 -10.53 -5.67 -3.03
CA GLN A 126 -11.89 -5.28 -2.63
C GLN A 126 -12.30 -3.91 -3.20
N GLY A 127 -11.49 -3.32 -4.09
CA GLY A 127 -11.78 -2.02 -4.69
C GLY A 127 -11.45 -0.82 -3.83
N ASP A 128 -12.18 0.27 -4.05
CA ASP A 128 -11.97 1.52 -3.32
C ASP A 128 -12.36 1.37 -1.83
N PHE A 129 -11.44 1.69 -0.93
CA PHE A 129 -11.72 1.87 0.50
C PHE A 129 -12.28 3.26 0.77
N TRP A 130 -11.66 4.28 0.18
CA TRP A 130 -12.09 5.66 0.28
C TRP A 130 -11.85 6.41 -1.03
N ALA A 131 -12.91 6.91 -1.64
CA ALA A 131 -12.92 7.54 -2.97
C ALA A 131 -13.81 8.79 -2.98
N PRO A 132 -13.44 9.85 -2.25
CA PRO A 132 -14.29 11.03 -2.04
C PRO A 132 -14.39 11.93 -3.27
N GLY A 133 -13.61 11.68 -4.34
CA GLY A 133 -13.45 12.61 -5.46
C GLY A 133 -12.69 13.87 -5.05
N LEU A 134 -11.77 13.74 -4.11
CA LEU A 134 -10.88 14.79 -3.61
C LEU A 134 -9.44 14.33 -3.78
N TYR A 135 -8.55 15.28 -4.06
CA TYR A 135 -7.10 15.12 -4.18
C TYR A 135 -6.65 14.30 -5.39
N THR A 136 -5.49 14.65 -5.90
CA THR A 136 -4.89 14.01 -7.08
C THR A 136 -4.45 12.58 -6.76
N MET A 137 -3.85 12.38 -5.60
CA MET A 137 -3.35 11.11 -5.09
C MET A 137 -3.54 11.08 -3.58
N HIS A 138 -3.80 9.89 -3.04
CA HIS A 138 -3.70 9.62 -1.61
C HIS A 138 -2.37 8.91 -1.34
N GLU A 139 -1.53 9.47 -0.49
CA GLU A 139 -0.25 8.90 -0.13
C GLU A 139 -0.23 8.51 1.34
N MET A 140 0.59 7.51 1.66
CA MET A 140 0.87 7.05 3.02
C MET A 140 -0.40 6.89 3.88
N PRO A 141 -1.38 6.10 3.45
CA PRO A 141 -2.59 5.90 4.23
C PRO A 141 -2.29 5.11 5.49
N ASP A 142 -2.76 5.61 6.63
CA ASP A 142 -2.77 4.91 7.91
C ASP A 142 -4.22 4.70 8.36
N LEU A 143 -4.47 3.58 9.05
CA LEU A 143 -5.77 3.25 9.63
C LEU A 143 -5.60 2.66 11.01
N PHE A 144 -6.18 3.29 12.02
CA PHE A 144 -6.08 2.85 13.42
C PHE A 144 -7.29 3.26 14.25
N LYS A 145 -7.46 2.63 15.40
CA LYS A 145 -8.57 2.87 16.31
C LYS A 145 -8.08 3.54 17.60
N ILE A 146 -8.79 4.57 18.03
CA ILE A 146 -8.61 5.20 19.35
C ILE A 146 -9.97 5.25 20.03
N GLY A 147 -10.13 4.49 21.11
CA GLY A 147 -11.43 4.29 21.74
C GLY A 147 -12.42 3.66 20.76
N ASP A 148 -13.58 4.29 20.58
CA ASP A 148 -14.65 3.81 19.68
C ASP A 148 -14.54 4.37 18.25
N TRP A 149 -13.46 5.09 17.94
CA TRP A 149 -13.31 5.77 16.67
C TRP A 149 -12.18 5.22 15.84
N TRP A 150 -12.46 4.95 14.57
CA TRP A 150 -11.47 4.71 13.53
C TRP A 150 -10.97 6.03 12.96
N TYR A 151 -9.67 6.10 12.71
CA TYR A 151 -8.99 7.21 12.06
C TYR A 151 -8.31 6.72 10.80
N HIS A 152 -8.68 7.32 9.66
CA HIS A 152 -7.96 7.16 8.40
C HIS A 152 -7.20 8.45 8.12
N ILE A 153 -5.88 8.34 8.05
CA ILE A 153 -4.97 9.46 7.78
C ILE A 153 -4.35 9.25 6.41
N ILE A 154 -4.21 10.31 5.63
CA ILE A 154 -3.45 10.32 4.38
C ILE A 154 -2.65 11.62 4.25
N SER A 155 -1.55 11.56 3.51
CA SER A 155 -0.95 12.72 2.89
C SER A 155 -1.65 12.95 1.54
N GLU A 156 -2.24 14.12 1.34
CA GLU A 156 -2.85 14.45 0.07
C GLU A 156 -1.82 15.05 -0.88
N TYR A 157 -1.77 14.55 -2.09
CA TYR A 157 -0.89 15.06 -3.12
C TYR A 157 -1.65 16.04 -4.00
N SER A 158 -1.42 17.31 -3.74
CA SER A 158 -1.91 18.44 -4.52
C SER A 158 -0.92 19.60 -4.38
N ASP A 159 -1.27 20.77 -4.91
CA ASP A 159 -0.49 21.99 -4.72
C ASP A 159 -0.38 22.45 -3.26
N LYS A 160 -1.24 21.95 -2.37
CA LYS A 160 -1.26 22.29 -0.93
C LYS A 160 -0.49 21.33 -0.04
N ASN A 161 -0.27 20.09 -0.48
CA ASN A 161 0.51 19.04 0.21
C ASN A 161 0.31 19.03 1.73
N LYS A 162 -0.79 18.50 2.21
CA LYS A 162 -1.11 18.45 3.64
C LYS A 162 -1.51 17.06 4.10
N ILE A 163 -1.38 16.81 5.39
CA ILE A 163 -1.93 15.64 6.05
C ILE A 163 -3.38 15.92 6.42
N ILE A 164 -4.26 15.00 6.11
CA ILE A 164 -5.66 15.05 6.49
C ILE A 164 -6.06 13.75 7.19
N TYR A 165 -7.13 13.80 7.97
CA TYR A 165 -7.71 12.62 8.57
C TYR A 165 -9.23 12.60 8.41
N ARG A 166 -9.79 11.40 8.50
CA ARG A 166 -11.22 11.12 8.59
C ARG A 166 -11.47 10.23 9.78
N MET A 167 -12.68 10.33 10.34
CA MET A 167 -13.11 9.56 11.50
C MET A 167 -14.42 8.86 11.20
N SER A 168 -14.56 7.63 11.70
CA SER A 168 -15.82 6.88 11.67
C SER A 168 -15.91 6.00 12.92
N ARG A 169 -17.14 5.57 13.28
CA ARG A 169 -17.37 4.54 14.30
C ARG A 169 -17.44 3.13 13.71
N SER A 170 -17.53 3.05 12.41
CA SER A 170 -17.60 1.79 11.65
C SER A 170 -16.87 1.95 10.33
#